data_2c465d8e9999e4c718f5458a802c9103
#
_entry.id   2c465d8e9999e4c718f5458a802c9103
#
_cell.length_a   1.000
_cell.length_b   1.000
_cell.length_c   1.000
_cell.angle_alpha   90.00
_cell.angle_beta   90.00
_cell.angle_gamma   90.00
#
_symmetry.space_group_name_H-M   'P 1'
#
loop_
_entity.id
_entity.type
_entity.pdbx_description
1 polymer ?
#
loop_
_entity_poly.entity_id
_entity_poly.type
_entity_poly.pdbx_seq_one_letter_code
_entity_poly.pdbx_strand_id
1 'polypeptide(L)'
;MINKKIFILIVISFLIGQSENATLTLYKDGTALIKQPVGWSIPSGNSYVTWSSLPNGIHRDTPFLNLDGATITSQRFNDNIFTGIDYFNKLRGEEIQVKPKEGKLVKGTLLEISTGSVTLAHQSGIITFNRNELEYLGSKNKDMDLPTFNPFLSWDLNSKQEKVIKGELVYKTNNFSWTTVYRLKMLNEEKGELVAEAVISNNSDMNFEQTTLQLVEGNLNKADGFRPRPEKMSRPSIASVNNFSPRMNIDELGDYHIYALNDNHDLESKENITIRMYGPLDVKYVKTYVFENSERRQKEEPLEVQLTLSNMEKNGLGISLPGGKVEIYSYTQKTGLEYIGADNMGQVPKGQSTKLTSGRAFDVIGNRKVLNYDRQRKSEEAVIEIGITNNRT
;
A
#
# COMPACT_ATOMS: atom_id res chain seq x y z
N MET A 1 3.29 -24.62 -53.53
CA MET A 1 3.95 -24.36 -52.23
C MET A 1 4.43 -22.94 -52.21
N ILE A 2 3.65 -22.05 -51.64
CA ILE A 2 3.99 -20.62 -51.55
C ILE A 2 4.45 -20.36 -50.13
N ASN A 3 5.76 -20.17 -49.98
CA ASN A 3 6.40 -19.76 -48.71
C ASN A 3 5.94 -18.32 -48.37
N LYS A 4 4.97 -18.17 -47.50
CA LYS A 4 4.69 -16.90 -46.83
C LYS A 4 5.79 -16.63 -45.79
N LYS A 5 6.82 -15.88 -46.19
CA LYS A 5 7.72 -15.23 -45.27
C LYS A 5 6.91 -14.18 -44.49
N ILE A 6 6.57 -14.48 -43.23
CA ILE A 6 6.02 -13.49 -42.32
C ILE A 6 7.17 -12.58 -41.97
N PHE A 7 7.17 -11.35 -42.52
CA PHE A 7 8.04 -10.27 -42.09
C PHE A 7 7.50 -9.78 -40.73
N ILE A 8 8.05 -10.27 -39.65
CA ILE A 8 7.84 -9.67 -38.33
C ILE A 8 8.69 -8.39 -38.32
N LEU A 9 8.05 -7.26 -38.57
CA LEU A 9 8.65 -5.95 -38.40
C LEU A 9 8.74 -5.70 -36.90
N ILE A 10 9.90 -5.99 -36.29
CA ILE A 10 10.20 -5.58 -34.93
C ILE A 10 10.38 -4.06 -34.96
N VAL A 11 9.32 -3.33 -34.63
CA VAL A 11 9.40 -1.89 -34.41
C VAL A 11 10.12 -1.71 -33.06
N ILE A 12 11.40 -1.33 -33.14
CA ILE A 12 12.15 -0.85 -31.99
C ILE A 12 11.45 0.44 -31.54
N SER A 13 10.72 0.37 -30.45
CA SER A 13 10.10 1.54 -29.85
C SER A 13 11.19 2.50 -29.37
N PHE A 14 11.42 3.55 -30.16
CA PHE A 14 12.12 4.73 -29.65
C PHE A 14 11.21 5.33 -28.57
N LEU A 15 11.57 5.15 -27.31
CA LEU A 15 11.08 5.96 -26.20
C LEU A 15 11.43 7.41 -26.52
N ILE A 16 10.48 8.17 -27.05
CA ILE A 16 10.59 9.63 -27.09
C ILE A 16 10.32 10.05 -25.64
N GLY A 17 11.40 10.13 -24.86
CA GLY A 17 11.37 10.60 -23.50
C GLY A 17 10.96 12.08 -23.44
N GLN A 18 9.69 12.31 -23.20
CA GLN A 18 9.25 13.38 -22.29
C GLN A 18 8.53 12.64 -21.17
N SER A 19 9.17 12.58 -20.04
CA SER A 19 8.63 12.01 -18.82
C SER A 19 7.47 12.90 -18.34
N GLU A 20 6.30 12.71 -18.92
CA GLU A 20 5.10 13.01 -18.17
C GLU A 20 5.11 12.01 -17.02
N ASN A 21 5.11 12.52 -15.80
CA ASN A 21 5.35 11.72 -14.62
C ASN A 21 4.16 10.80 -14.34
N ALA A 22 4.41 9.60 -13.85
CA ALA A 22 3.34 8.71 -13.41
C ALA A 22 2.55 9.34 -12.26
N THR A 23 1.25 9.02 -12.17
CA THR A 23 0.43 9.33 -11.01
C THR A 23 0.12 8.04 -10.26
N LEU A 24 0.45 8.00 -8.98
CA LEU A 24 0.14 6.90 -8.08
C LEU A 24 -0.97 7.31 -7.11
N THR A 25 -2.09 6.61 -7.17
CA THR A 25 -3.17 6.72 -6.19
C THR A 25 -3.08 5.55 -5.22
N LEU A 26 -2.71 5.82 -3.98
CA LEU A 26 -2.41 4.82 -2.95
C LEU A 26 -3.61 4.65 -2.01
N TYR A 27 -4.04 3.42 -1.81
CA TYR A 27 -5.15 3.05 -0.94
C TYR A 27 -4.65 2.42 0.36
N LYS A 28 -5.41 2.55 1.45
CA LYS A 28 -5.07 1.99 2.79
C LYS A 28 -4.98 0.45 2.80
N ASP A 29 -5.59 -0.21 1.85
CA ASP A 29 -5.63 -1.67 1.76
C ASP A 29 -4.41 -2.31 1.07
N GLY A 30 -3.40 -1.50 0.74
CA GLY A 30 -2.18 -1.97 0.09
C GLY A 30 -2.24 -2.00 -1.44
N THR A 31 -3.35 -1.56 -2.02
CA THR A 31 -3.51 -1.42 -3.48
C THR A 31 -3.03 -0.04 -3.93
N ALA A 32 -2.43 0.04 -5.10
CA ALA A 32 -2.18 1.29 -5.81
C ALA A 32 -2.82 1.26 -7.21
N LEU A 33 -3.40 2.37 -7.62
CA LEU A 33 -3.75 2.63 -9.02
C LEU A 33 -2.64 3.47 -9.64
N ILE A 34 -2.02 2.95 -10.67
CA ILE A 34 -0.95 3.62 -11.39
C ILE A 34 -1.50 4.10 -12.72
N LYS A 35 -1.29 5.37 -13.03
CA LYS A 35 -1.56 6.01 -14.31
C LYS A 35 -0.23 6.43 -14.90
N GLN A 36 0.11 5.89 -16.03
CA GLN A 36 1.42 6.05 -16.64
C GLN A 36 1.27 6.54 -18.08
N PRO A 37 1.81 7.70 -18.43
CA PRO A 37 1.85 8.16 -19.81
C PRO A 37 2.67 7.20 -20.67
N VAL A 38 2.16 6.88 -21.84
CA VAL A 38 2.81 5.98 -22.79
C VAL A 38 2.73 6.54 -24.20
N GLY A 39 3.68 6.17 -25.07
CA GLY A 39 3.67 6.61 -26.44
C GLY A 39 4.53 5.76 -27.35
N TRP A 40 4.11 5.65 -28.61
CA TRP A 40 4.81 4.89 -29.64
C TRP A 40 4.74 5.59 -30.98
N SER A 41 5.77 5.42 -31.81
CA SER A 41 5.70 5.71 -33.25
C SER A 41 5.24 4.46 -34.00
N ILE A 42 4.12 4.53 -34.71
CA ILE A 42 3.55 3.39 -35.39
C ILE A 42 3.35 3.70 -36.87
N PRO A 43 3.58 2.72 -37.80
CA PRO A 43 3.27 2.84 -39.21
C PRO A 43 1.75 2.80 -39.47
N SER A 44 1.36 3.09 -40.70
CA SER A 44 0.01 2.83 -41.16
C SER A 44 -0.29 1.33 -41.23
N GLY A 45 -1.50 0.92 -40.85
CA GLY A 45 -1.95 -0.46 -40.82
C GLY A 45 -1.81 -1.09 -39.44
N ASN A 46 -1.48 -2.38 -39.41
CA ASN A 46 -1.35 -3.15 -38.19
C ASN A 46 0.04 -2.98 -37.57
N SER A 47 0.09 -2.76 -36.25
CA SER A 47 1.31 -2.59 -35.48
C SER A 47 1.23 -3.41 -34.20
N TYR A 48 2.40 -3.81 -33.69
CA TYR A 48 2.54 -4.49 -32.42
C TYR A 48 3.45 -3.64 -31.52
N VAL A 49 2.94 -3.28 -30.34
CA VAL A 49 3.70 -2.47 -29.36
C VAL A 49 3.75 -3.18 -28.02
N THR A 50 4.78 -2.90 -27.24
CA THR A 50 5.00 -3.50 -25.93
C THR A 50 5.32 -2.43 -24.87
N TRP A 51 5.06 -2.78 -23.61
CA TRP A 51 5.42 -2.00 -22.44
C TRP A 51 5.91 -2.93 -21.34
N SER A 52 7.16 -2.76 -20.90
CA SER A 52 7.83 -3.65 -19.93
C SER A 52 8.11 -3.00 -18.57
N SER A 53 7.86 -1.69 -18.41
CA SER A 53 8.02 -1.01 -17.12
C SER A 53 6.80 -1.28 -16.23
N LEU A 54 6.71 -2.49 -15.70
CA LEU A 54 5.61 -2.98 -14.87
C LEU A 54 6.16 -3.65 -13.61
N PRO A 55 5.56 -3.38 -12.42
CA PRO A 55 5.93 -4.07 -11.19
C PRO A 55 5.42 -5.52 -11.18
N ASN A 56 6.14 -6.40 -10.51
CA ASN A 56 5.75 -7.82 -10.39
C ASN A 56 4.41 -8.06 -9.67
N GLY A 57 3.93 -7.08 -8.89
CA GLY A 57 2.65 -7.15 -8.17
C GLY A 57 1.42 -6.67 -8.94
N ILE A 58 1.50 -6.49 -10.26
CA ILE A 58 0.39 -6.03 -11.10
C ILE A 58 -0.79 -7.02 -11.09
N HIS A 59 -2.01 -6.51 -11.00
CA HIS A 59 -3.23 -7.31 -11.17
C HIS A 59 -3.49 -7.53 -12.65
N ARG A 60 -3.50 -8.79 -13.08
CA ARG A 60 -3.51 -9.21 -14.48
C ARG A 60 -4.71 -8.74 -15.31
N ASP A 61 -5.85 -8.55 -14.66
CA ASP A 61 -7.14 -8.18 -15.24
C ASP A 61 -7.42 -6.68 -15.22
N THR A 62 -6.51 -5.88 -14.65
CA THR A 62 -6.73 -4.44 -14.46
C THR A 62 -6.06 -3.52 -15.47
N PRO A 63 -5.05 -3.92 -16.26
CA PRO A 63 -4.44 -3.01 -17.21
C PRO A 63 -5.46 -2.54 -18.24
N PHE A 64 -5.53 -1.23 -18.40
CA PHE A 64 -6.38 -0.53 -19.35
C PHE A 64 -5.54 0.54 -20.04
N LEU A 65 -5.48 0.48 -21.38
CA LEU A 65 -4.80 1.47 -22.19
C LEU A 65 -5.84 2.39 -22.83
N ASN A 66 -5.81 3.66 -22.45
CA ASN A 66 -6.53 4.70 -23.15
C ASN A 66 -5.58 5.33 -24.17
N LEU A 67 -5.90 5.22 -25.44
CA LEU A 67 -5.00 5.57 -26.55
C LEU A 67 -5.69 6.44 -27.58
N ASP A 68 -5.09 7.57 -27.91
CA ASP A 68 -5.57 8.45 -28.94
C ASP A 68 -4.95 8.12 -30.29
N GLY A 69 -5.82 7.92 -31.27
CA GLY A 69 -5.43 7.90 -32.69
C GLY A 69 -5.05 6.54 -33.26
N ALA A 70 -5.19 5.45 -32.51
CA ALA A 70 -5.15 4.09 -33.04
C ALA A 70 -6.25 3.25 -32.39
N THR A 71 -6.65 2.18 -33.06
CA THR A 71 -7.61 1.22 -32.52
C THR A 71 -6.86 0.04 -31.90
N ILE A 72 -7.17 -0.29 -30.66
CA ILE A 72 -6.65 -1.47 -29.99
C ILE A 72 -7.49 -2.67 -30.40
N THR A 73 -6.86 -3.67 -30.99
CA THR A 73 -7.53 -4.91 -31.45
C THR A 73 -7.36 -6.05 -30.46
N SER A 74 -6.24 -6.10 -29.76
CA SER A 74 -6.01 -7.04 -28.67
C SER A 74 -5.03 -6.49 -27.66
N GLN A 75 -5.13 -6.99 -26.41
CA GLN A 75 -4.18 -6.74 -25.33
C GLN A 75 -3.77 -8.08 -24.73
N ARG A 76 -2.49 -8.24 -24.43
CA ARG A 76 -1.95 -9.44 -23.77
C ARG A 76 -1.08 -9.00 -22.60
N PHE A 77 -1.21 -9.69 -21.50
CA PHE A 77 -0.32 -9.59 -20.35
C PHE A 77 0.55 -10.83 -20.29
N ASN A 78 1.86 -10.66 -20.33
CA ASN A 78 2.83 -11.74 -20.23
C ASN A 78 3.63 -11.58 -18.93
N ASP A 79 3.47 -12.53 -18.04
CA ASP A 79 4.19 -12.64 -16.77
C ASP A 79 4.98 -13.95 -16.69
N ASN A 80 5.24 -14.58 -17.83
CA ASN A 80 6.09 -15.78 -17.91
C ASN A 80 7.57 -15.39 -17.68
N ILE A 81 7.85 -14.98 -16.45
CA ILE A 81 9.18 -14.57 -16.02
C ILE A 81 10.06 -15.81 -15.94
N PHE A 82 11.27 -15.70 -16.48
CA PHE A 82 12.24 -16.78 -16.46
C PHE A 82 12.55 -17.25 -15.03
N THR A 83 12.36 -18.54 -14.79
CA THR A 83 12.93 -19.24 -13.65
C THR A 83 13.75 -20.45 -14.14
N GLY A 84 14.83 -20.77 -13.43
CA GLY A 84 15.62 -21.93 -13.79
C GLY A 84 14.81 -23.23 -13.75
N ILE A 85 13.81 -23.34 -12.88
CA ILE A 85 12.92 -24.50 -12.82
C ILE A 85 12.04 -24.59 -14.06
N ASP A 86 11.40 -23.49 -14.47
CA ASP A 86 10.53 -23.47 -15.65
C ASP A 86 11.31 -23.73 -16.92
N TYR A 87 12.55 -23.21 -16.99
CA TYR A 87 13.46 -23.51 -18.09
C TYR A 87 13.72 -25.02 -18.19
N PHE A 88 14.16 -25.66 -17.10
CA PHE A 88 14.41 -27.08 -17.11
C PHE A 88 13.14 -27.93 -17.28
N ASN A 89 11.99 -27.48 -16.80
CA ASN A 89 10.72 -28.17 -17.07
C ASN A 89 10.39 -28.28 -18.55
N LYS A 90 10.76 -27.26 -19.36
CA LYS A 90 10.61 -27.31 -20.82
C LYS A 90 11.56 -28.30 -21.50
N LEU A 91 12.64 -28.67 -20.82
CA LEU A 91 13.63 -29.63 -21.30
C LEU A 91 13.37 -31.08 -20.85
N ARG A 92 12.17 -31.38 -20.32
CA ARG A 92 11.79 -32.77 -20.06
C ARG A 92 11.84 -33.61 -21.33
N GLY A 93 12.51 -34.76 -21.25
CA GLY A 93 12.79 -35.60 -22.41
C GLY A 93 14.12 -35.29 -23.11
N GLU A 94 14.78 -34.18 -22.78
CA GLU A 94 16.08 -33.80 -23.35
C GLU A 94 17.24 -34.20 -22.45
N GLU A 95 18.46 -34.35 -23.05
CA GLU A 95 19.67 -34.64 -22.33
C GLU A 95 20.14 -33.41 -21.54
N ILE A 96 20.31 -33.56 -20.23
CA ILE A 96 20.90 -32.56 -19.35
C ILE A 96 22.13 -33.12 -18.60
N GLN A 97 22.84 -32.21 -17.94
CA GLN A 97 24.04 -32.51 -17.16
C GLN A 97 23.79 -32.12 -15.69
N VAL A 98 24.12 -33.03 -14.80
CA VAL A 98 24.02 -32.84 -13.35
C VAL A 98 25.40 -33.11 -12.73
N LYS A 99 25.92 -32.15 -11.99
CA LYS A 99 27.17 -32.28 -11.24
C LYS A 99 26.87 -32.24 -9.75
N PRO A 100 26.92 -33.37 -9.05
CA PRO A 100 26.86 -33.38 -7.59
C PRO A 100 28.09 -32.68 -6.97
N LYS A 101 27.96 -32.14 -5.77
CA LYS A 101 29.08 -31.58 -5.00
C LYS A 101 30.15 -32.63 -4.76
N GLU A 102 29.70 -33.85 -4.44
CA GLU A 102 30.55 -35.02 -4.34
C GLU A 102 30.19 -36.01 -5.46
N GLY A 103 31.17 -36.35 -6.30
CA GLY A 103 30.97 -37.30 -7.39
C GLY A 103 31.31 -36.77 -8.78
N LYS A 104 31.01 -37.57 -9.78
CA LYS A 104 31.30 -37.24 -11.19
C LYS A 104 30.08 -36.58 -11.86
N LEU A 105 30.36 -35.87 -12.95
CA LEU A 105 29.32 -35.34 -13.82
C LEU A 105 28.46 -36.48 -14.38
N VAL A 106 27.16 -36.39 -14.23
CA VAL A 106 26.17 -37.32 -14.76
C VAL A 106 25.41 -36.68 -15.90
N LYS A 107 25.24 -37.36 -17.00
CA LYS A 107 24.39 -36.98 -18.13
C LYS A 107 23.24 -37.94 -18.22
N GLY A 108 22.05 -37.41 -18.50
CA GLY A 108 20.86 -38.25 -18.66
C GLY A 108 19.68 -37.45 -19.17
N THR A 109 18.65 -38.16 -19.56
CA THR A 109 17.40 -37.55 -20.00
C THR A 109 16.63 -37.04 -18.79
N LEU A 110 16.26 -35.78 -18.78
CA LEU A 110 15.46 -35.16 -17.71
C LEU A 110 14.04 -35.75 -17.69
N LEU A 111 13.68 -36.42 -16.61
CA LEU A 111 12.32 -36.90 -16.38
C LEU A 111 11.49 -35.91 -15.57
N GLU A 112 12.07 -35.36 -14.51
CA GLU A 112 11.40 -34.49 -13.60
C GLU A 112 12.36 -33.51 -12.93
N ILE A 113 11.88 -32.30 -12.68
CA ILE A 113 12.56 -31.33 -11.83
C ILE A 113 11.56 -30.62 -10.92
N SER A 114 11.93 -30.47 -9.65
CA SER A 114 11.20 -29.75 -8.62
C SER A 114 12.12 -28.76 -7.88
N THR A 115 11.59 -28.07 -6.88
CA THR A 115 12.42 -27.23 -5.99
C THR A 115 13.46 -28.03 -5.22
N GLY A 116 13.16 -29.27 -4.87
CA GLY A 116 14.03 -30.13 -4.04
C GLY A 116 14.80 -31.20 -4.80
N SER A 117 14.40 -31.60 -5.99
CA SER A 117 14.96 -32.75 -6.68
C SER A 117 15.06 -32.61 -8.18
N VAL A 118 15.96 -33.41 -8.78
CA VAL A 118 16.08 -33.62 -10.22
C VAL A 118 16.17 -35.13 -10.47
N THR A 119 15.34 -35.66 -11.37
CA THR A 119 15.27 -37.06 -11.73
C THR A 119 15.67 -37.26 -13.20
N LEU A 120 16.62 -38.13 -13.44
CA LEU A 120 17.14 -38.46 -14.76
C LEU A 120 16.94 -39.94 -15.10
N ALA A 121 16.68 -40.22 -16.37
CA ALA A 121 16.94 -41.53 -16.96
C ALA A 121 18.41 -41.61 -17.39
N HIS A 122 19.14 -42.55 -16.84
CA HIS A 122 20.55 -42.81 -17.09
C HIS A 122 20.73 -44.25 -17.54
N GLN A 123 21.89 -44.61 -18.11
CA GLN A 123 22.18 -46.00 -18.54
C GLN A 123 22.06 -47.02 -17.41
N SER A 124 22.29 -46.60 -16.17
CA SER A 124 22.16 -47.47 -14.96
C SER A 124 20.73 -47.46 -14.38
N GLY A 125 19.74 -46.82 -15.00
CA GLY A 125 18.38 -46.73 -14.53
C GLY A 125 17.95 -45.29 -14.23
N ILE A 126 16.92 -45.11 -13.38
CA ILE A 126 16.41 -43.80 -12.96
C ILE A 126 17.17 -43.35 -11.71
N ILE A 127 17.72 -42.16 -11.75
CA ILE A 127 18.48 -41.56 -10.66
C ILE A 127 17.84 -40.24 -10.26
N THR A 128 17.59 -40.04 -8.96
CA THR A 128 17.10 -38.81 -8.40
C THR A 128 18.17 -38.17 -7.52
N PHE A 129 18.46 -36.89 -7.78
CA PHE A 129 19.39 -36.05 -7.02
C PHE A 129 18.65 -35.06 -6.17
N ASN A 130 19.15 -34.79 -4.95
CA ASN A 130 18.75 -33.65 -4.16
C ASN A 130 19.37 -32.36 -4.76
N ARG A 131 18.60 -31.38 -5.10
CA ARG A 131 19.10 -30.12 -5.72
C ARG A 131 20.10 -29.37 -4.84
N ASN A 132 19.94 -29.41 -3.53
CA ASN A 132 20.84 -28.72 -2.58
C ASN A 132 22.24 -29.36 -2.53
N GLU A 133 22.36 -30.58 -3.03
CA GLU A 133 23.63 -31.33 -3.10
C GLU A 133 24.29 -31.23 -4.48
N LEU A 134 23.71 -30.43 -5.37
CA LEU A 134 24.30 -30.20 -6.70
C LEU A 134 25.25 -29.01 -6.67
N GLU A 135 26.36 -29.14 -7.37
CA GLU A 135 27.28 -28.06 -7.71
C GLU A 135 26.68 -27.22 -8.85
N TYR A 136 26.18 -27.88 -9.89
CA TYR A 136 25.44 -27.23 -10.97
C TYR A 136 24.52 -28.21 -11.70
N LEU A 137 23.55 -27.63 -12.40
CA LEU A 137 22.64 -28.25 -13.34
C LEU A 137 22.75 -27.49 -14.66
N GLY A 138 22.96 -28.19 -15.78
CA GLY A 138 23.24 -27.60 -17.08
C GLY A 138 22.53 -28.28 -18.23
N SER A 139 22.27 -27.53 -19.29
CA SER A 139 21.79 -28.03 -20.59
C SER A 139 22.73 -27.55 -21.69
N LYS A 140 22.88 -28.36 -22.73
CA LYS A 140 23.59 -27.98 -23.94
C LYS A 140 22.68 -27.33 -24.99
N ASN A 141 21.38 -27.31 -24.75
CA ASN A 141 20.45 -26.68 -25.66
C ASN A 141 20.74 -25.17 -25.79
N LYS A 142 21.09 -24.73 -27.01
CA LYS A 142 21.40 -23.32 -27.34
C LYS A 142 20.22 -22.59 -27.96
N ASP A 143 19.18 -23.31 -28.36
CA ASP A 143 17.99 -22.75 -29.00
C ASP A 143 17.02 -22.28 -27.90
N MET A 144 17.39 -21.22 -27.22
CA MET A 144 16.56 -20.59 -26.21
C MET A 144 16.12 -19.24 -26.72
N ASP A 145 14.82 -19.00 -26.77
CA ASP A 145 14.27 -17.66 -26.87
C ASP A 145 14.83 -16.83 -25.71
N LEU A 146 15.11 -15.55 -25.98
CA LEU A 146 15.59 -14.66 -24.93
C LEU A 146 14.61 -14.68 -23.76
N PRO A 147 15.12 -14.97 -22.52
CA PRO A 147 14.24 -15.06 -21.38
C PRO A 147 13.63 -13.72 -21.03
N THR A 148 12.38 -13.75 -20.61
CA THR A 148 11.68 -12.58 -20.05
C THR A 148 11.99 -12.49 -18.57
N PHE A 149 12.55 -11.36 -18.11
CA PHE A 149 12.90 -11.16 -16.70
C PHE A 149 11.87 -10.30 -15.96
N ASN A 150 11.09 -9.51 -16.69
CA ASN A 150 10.04 -8.65 -16.14
C ASN A 150 8.71 -8.91 -16.87
N PRO A 151 7.57 -8.73 -16.22
CA PRO A 151 6.28 -8.78 -16.90
C PRO A 151 6.20 -7.68 -17.96
N PHE A 152 5.41 -7.93 -19.00
CA PHE A 152 5.13 -6.92 -20.02
C PHE A 152 3.71 -7.01 -20.54
N LEU A 153 3.21 -5.87 -21.00
CA LEU A 153 1.99 -5.77 -21.76
C LEU A 153 2.30 -5.64 -23.25
N SER A 154 1.44 -6.16 -24.09
CA SER A 154 1.52 -5.99 -25.52
C SER A 154 0.14 -5.74 -26.14
N TRP A 155 0.13 -4.96 -27.21
CA TRP A 155 -1.08 -4.62 -27.92
C TRP A 155 -0.90 -4.79 -29.42
N ASP A 156 -1.92 -5.33 -30.06
CA ASP A 156 -2.10 -5.23 -31.51
C ASP A 156 -2.92 -3.98 -31.79
N LEU A 157 -2.35 -3.07 -32.57
CA LEU A 157 -2.93 -1.77 -32.89
C LEU A 157 -3.21 -1.68 -34.40
N ASN A 158 -4.20 -0.89 -34.77
CA ASN A 158 -4.44 -0.51 -36.15
C ASN A 158 -4.54 1.01 -36.28
N SER A 159 -3.75 1.60 -37.19
CA SER A 159 -3.76 3.02 -37.49
C SER A 159 -3.98 3.27 -38.99
N LYS A 160 -4.76 4.30 -39.34
CA LYS A 160 -4.99 4.68 -40.71
C LYS A 160 -3.79 5.34 -41.39
N GLN A 161 -2.87 5.89 -40.59
CA GLN A 161 -1.68 6.60 -41.08
C GLN A 161 -0.52 6.42 -40.12
N GLU A 162 0.71 6.60 -40.62
CA GLU A 162 1.90 6.66 -39.81
C GLU A 162 1.84 7.86 -38.87
N LYS A 163 2.08 7.65 -37.57
CA LYS A 163 2.10 8.73 -36.58
C LYS A 163 2.70 8.32 -35.25
N VAL A 164 3.01 9.32 -34.46
CA VAL A 164 3.27 9.17 -33.01
C VAL A 164 1.92 9.16 -32.31
N ILE A 165 1.64 8.12 -31.56
CA ILE A 165 0.46 7.97 -30.72
C ILE A 165 0.87 8.16 -29.26
N LYS A 166 -0.02 8.78 -28.49
CA LYS A 166 0.13 8.96 -27.05
C LYS A 166 -1.09 8.42 -26.34
N GLY A 167 -0.91 8.00 -25.12
CA GLY A 167 -2.00 7.48 -24.29
C GLY A 167 -1.62 7.40 -22.83
N GLU A 168 -2.55 6.88 -22.06
CA GLU A 168 -2.38 6.62 -20.64
C GLU A 168 -2.64 5.14 -20.35
N LEU A 169 -1.63 4.47 -19.80
CA LEU A 169 -1.77 3.13 -19.28
C LEU A 169 -2.17 3.19 -17.80
N VAL A 170 -3.33 2.61 -17.49
CA VAL A 170 -3.87 2.54 -16.12
C VAL A 170 -3.87 1.09 -15.67
N TYR A 171 -3.36 0.82 -14.48
CA TYR A 171 -3.39 -0.53 -13.90
C TYR A 171 -3.36 -0.50 -12.37
N LYS A 172 -3.79 -1.58 -11.74
CA LYS A 172 -3.69 -1.78 -10.30
C LYS A 172 -2.51 -2.68 -9.96
N THR A 173 -1.88 -2.39 -8.85
CA THR A 173 -0.80 -3.22 -8.30
C THR A 173 -0.93 -3.29 -6.78
N ASN A 174 -0.32 -4.31 -6.19
CA ASN A 174 -0.12 -4.43 -4.76
C ASN A 174 1.26 -3.89 -4.36
N ASN A 175 1.63 -4.12 -3.12
CA ASN A 175 2.95 -3.79 -2.57
C ASN A 175 3.18 -2.29 -2.31
N PHE A 176 2.10 -1.51 -2.20
CA PHE A 176 2.15 -0.15 -1.69
C PHE A 176 1.33 -0.06 -0.41
N SER A 177 1.77 0.79 0.49
CA SER A 177 0.96 1.15 1.64
C SER A 177 1.23 2.58 2.05
N TRP A 178 0.25 3.18 2.73
CA TRP A 178 0.46 4.45 3.36
C TRP A 178 -0.28 4.51 4.70
N THR A 179 0.27 5.29 5.62
CA THR A 179 -0.35 5.56 6.91
C THR A 179 -0.07 6.99 7.33
N THR A 180 -0.93 7.53 8.19
CA THR A 180 -0.71 8.86 8.76
C THR A 180 -0.04 8.72 10.12
N VAL A 181 0.99 9.51 10.34
CA VAL A 181 1.60 9.71 11.65
C VAL A 181 1.43 11.16 12.05
N TYR A 182 0.71 11.37 13.14
CA TYR A 182 0.56 12.68 13.76
C TYR A 182 1.58 12.84 14.86
N ARG A 183 2.16 14.03 14.97
CA ARG A 183 2.97 14.42 16.13
C ARG A 183 2.32 15.60 16.82
N LEU A 184 1.75 15.32 18.00
CA LEU A 184 1.16 16.33 18.87
C LEU A 184 2.17 16.74 19.93
N LYS A 185 2.71 17.95 19.80
CA LYS A 185 3.60 18.56 20.79
C LYS A 185 2.76 19.43 21.72
N MET A 186 2.61 18.99 22.97
CA MET A 186 1.93 19.75 24.02
C MET A 186 2.82 20.92 24.48
N LEU A 187 2.32 22.13 24.35
CA LEU A 187 2.99 23.34 24.79
C LEU A 187 2.58 23.75 26.21
N ASN A 188 1.32 23.47 26.59
CA ASN A 188 0.76 23.68 27.92
C ASN A 188 -0.47 22.77 28.12
N GLU A 189 -1.29 23.00 29.15
CA GLU A 189 -2.46 22.18 29.47
C GLU A 189 -3.61 22.25 28.42
N GLU A 190 -3.64 23.24 27.53
CA GLU A 190 -4.75 23.51 26.60
C GLU A 190 -4.32 23.65 25.13
N LYS A 191 -3.03 23.85 24.88
CA LYS A 191 -2.51 24.17 23.54
C LYS A 191 -1.35 23.30 23.16
N GLY A 192 -1.29 22.99 21.88
CA GLY A 192 -0.19 22.23 21.27
C GLY A 192 0.01 22.58 19.81
N GLU A 193 1.00 21.97 19.24
CA GLU A 193 1.36 22.02 17.82
C GLU A 193 1.16 20.62 17.23
N LEU A 194 0.38 20.54 16.16
CA LEU A 194 0.10 19.27 15.46
C LEU A 194 0.74 19.27 14.07
N VAL A 195 1.47 18.22 13.80
CA VAL A 195 2.03 17.91 12.48
C VAL A 195 1.44 16.60 12.00
N ALA A 196 1.06 16.51 10.73
CA ALA A 196 0.65 15.27 10.09
C ALA A 196 1.59 14.91 8.95
N GLU A 197 2.02 13.68 8.92
CA GLU A 197 2.93 13.12 7.92
C GLU A 197 2.34 11.82 7.36
N ALA A 198 2.43 11.66 6.04
CA ALA A 198 2.18 10.39 5.37
C ALA A 198 3.47 9.58 5.33
N VAL A 199 3.45 8.40 5.89
CA VAL A 199 4.50 7.39 5.70
C VAL A 199 4.05 6.48 4.57
N ILE A 200 4.76 6.50 3.47
CA ILE A 200 4.45 5.78 2.24
C ILE A 200 5.52 4.73 2.03
N SER A 201 5.11 3.49 1.78
CA SER A 201 6.00 2.36 1.50
C SER A 201 5.83 1.89 0.07
N ASN A 202 6.92 1.85 -0.67
CA ASN A 202 7.01 1.15 -1.95
C ASN A 202 7.69 -0.21 -1.72
N ASN A 203 6.89 -1.26 -1.54
CA ASN A 203 7.38 -2.63 -1.39
C ASN A 203 7.44 -3.37 -2.73
N SER A 204 7.26 -2.68 -3.86
CA SER A 204 7.43 -3.25 -5.19
C SER A 204 8.91 -3.39 -5.56
N ASP A 205 9.17 -3.98 -6.69
CA ASP A 205 10.50 -4.15 -7.29
C ASP A 205 10.83 -3.05 -8.31
N MET A 206 10.04 -1.99 -8.37
CA MET A 206 10.16 -0.91 -9.35
C MET A 206 10.31 0.45 -8.66
N ASN A 207 11.18 1.30 -9.22
CA ASN A 207 11.31 2.71 -8.85
C ASN A 207 10.29 3.56 -9.62
N PHE A 208 9.79 4.60 -8.95
CA PHE A 208 8.91 5.61 -9.55
C PHE A 208 9.51 6.99 -9.32
N GLU A 209 10.04 7.57 -10.39
CA GLU A 209 10.71 8.87 -10.33
C GLU A 209 9.73 10.00 -10.62
N GLN A 210 9.90 11.13 -9.95
CA GLN A 210 9.13 12.37 -10.15
C GLN A 210 7.60 12.15 -10.21
N THR A 211 7.10 11.32 -9.34
CA THR A 211 5.73 10.81 -9.37
C THR A 211 4.78 11.72 -8.59
N THR A 212 3.62 12.00 -9.18
CA THR A 212 2.50 12.63 -8.46
C THR A 212 1.82 11.62 -7.55
N LEU A 213 1.70 11.94 -6.25
CA LEU A 213 1.11 11.06 -5.25
C LEU A 213 -0.27 11.54 -4.81
N GLN A 214 -1.22 10.61 -4.81
CA GLN A 214 -2.56 10.78 -4.28
C GLN A 214 -2.83 9.71 -3.22
N LEU A 215 -3.26 10.11 -2.04
CA LEU A 215 -3.56 9.20 -0.94
C LEU A 215 -5.06 9.13 -0.75
N VAL A 216 -5.63 7.94 -0.73
CA VAL A 216 -7.08 7.73 -0.60
C VAL A 216 -7.40 7.14 0.76
N GLU A 217 -8.23 7.83 1.51
CA GLU A 217 -8.82 7.37 2.76
C GLU A 217 -10.27 6.95 2.53
N GLY A 218 -10.58 5.72 2.96
CA GLY A 218 -11.91 5.12 2.82
C GLY A 218 -11.83 3.64 2.45
N ASN A 219 -12.94 2.94 2.58
CA ASN A 219 -13.04 1.52 2.24
C ASN A 219 -13.62 1.36 0.84
N LEU A 220 -12.79 0.97 -0.13
CA LEU A 220 -13.26 0.62 -1.46
C LEU A 220 -14.11 -0.64 -1.42
N ASN A 221 -15.26 -0.61 -2.08
CA ASN A 221 -16.01 -1.83 -2.33
C ASN A 221 -15.30 -2.61 -3.45
N LYS A 222 -14.68 -3.73 -3.10
CA LYS A 222 -14.07 -4.65 -4.05
C LYS A 222 -15.09 -5.67 -4.50
N ALA A 223 -15.25 -5.85 -5.81
CA ALA A 223 -16.02 -6.96 -6.35
C ALA A 223 -15.21 -8.26 -6.19
N ASP A 224 -15.33 -8.91 -5.05
CA ASP A 224 -14.85 -10.27 -4.90
C ASP A 224 -15.77 -11.20 -5.69
N GLY A 225 -15.25 -11.88 -6.69
CA GLY A 225 -15.87 -12.88 -7.57
C GLY A 225 -17.41 -12.97 -7.51
N PHE A 226 -18.05 -12.88 -8.65
CA PHE A 226 -19.50 -12.77 -8.83
C PHE A 226 -20.33 -13.65 -7.84
N ARG A 227 -20.74 -13.09 -6.70
CA ARG A 227 -21.79 -13.62 -5.82
C ARG A 227 -22.97 -12.66 -5.91
N PRO A 228 -24.15 -13.08 -6.42
CA PRO A 228 -25.31 -12.21 -6.47
C PRO A 228 -25.74 -11.83 -5.05
N ARG A 229 -25.71 -10.55 -4.75
CA ARG A 229 -26.14 -9.98 -3.47
C ARG A 229 -27.49 -9.28 -3.65
N PRO A 230 -28.48 -9.47 -2.77
CA PRO A 230 -29.72 -8.71 -2.83
C PRO A 230 -29.48 -7.25 -2.49
N GLU A 231 -30.02 -6.35 -3.32
CA GLU A 231 -29.92 -4.89 -3.20
C GLU A 231 -30.54 -4.36 -1.91
N LYS A 232 -29.78 -3.56 -1.17
CA LYS A 232 -30.34 -2.61 -0.19
C LYS A 232 -29.97 -1.21 -0.62
N MET A 233 -30.98 -0.43 -0.94
CA MET A 233 -30.89 0.99 -1.27
C MET A 233 -30.44 1.82 -0.04
N SER A 234 -29.40 2.65 -0.19
CA SER A 234 -29.06 3.73 0.72
C SER A 234 -29.09 5.08 0.01
N ARG A 235 -29.64 6.09 0.68
CA ARG A 235 -29.86 7.46 0.17
C ARG A 235 -28.62 8.32 0.34
N PRO A 236 -28.28 9.22 -0.59
CA PRO A 236 -27.14 10.15 -0.47
C PRO A 236 -27.48 11.41 0.34
N SER A 237 -26.51 11.88 1.11
CA SER A 237 -26.56 13.19 1.77
C SER A 237 -25.53 14.13 1.14
N ILE A 238 -25.95 15.38 0.88
CA ILE A 238 -25.18 16.44 0.22
C ILE A 238 -24.52 17.32 1.30
N ALA A 239 -23.23 17.61 1.19
CA ALA A 239 -22.53 18.60 1.99
C ALA A 239 -21.67 19.53 1.12
N SER A 240 -21.67 20.80 1.48
CA SER A 240 -21.16 21.96 0.74
C SER A 240 -19.68 22.24 0.99
N VAL A 241 -19.03 22.78 -0.05
CA VAL A 241 -17.60 23.14 -0.14
C VAL A 241 -17.35 24.55 0.41
N ASN A 242 -16.27 24.75 1.16
CA ASN A 242 -15.64 26.05 1.36
C ASN A 242 -14.12 25.94 1.39
N ASN A 243 -13.46 26.83 0.65
CA ASN A 243 -12.03 26.87 0.37
C ASN A 243 -11.22 27.42 1.55
N PHE A 244 -10.19 26.69 1.95
CA PHE A 244 -9.04 27.21 2.69
C PHE A 244 -7.79 26.47 2.21
N SER A 245 -6.70 27.20 1.93
CA SER A 245 -5.48 26.66 1.33
C SER A 245 -4.50 26.13 2.38
N PRO A 246 -4.51 24.82 2.65
CA PRO A 246 -3.31 24.15 3.13
C PRO A 246 -2.45 23.72 1.93
N ARG A 247 -1.23 23.32 2.17
CA ARG A 247 -0.29 22.81 1.14
C ARG A 247 -0.74 21.50 0.46
N MET A 248 -1.99 21.15 0.57
CA MET A 248 -2.58 19.92 0.06
C MET A 248 -3.99 20.18 -0.45
N ASN A 249 -4.29 19.71 -1.65
CA ASN A 249 -5.64 19.72 -2.18
C ASN A 249 -6.37 18.48 -1.67
N ILE A 250 -7.52 18.67 -1.03
CA ILE A 250 -8.42 17.60 -0.63
C ILE A 250 -9.56 17.62 -1.63
N ASP A 251 -9.62 16.60 -2.49
CA ASP A 251 -10.72 16.41 -3.42
C ASP A 251 -11.65 15.30 -2.89
N GLU A 252 -12.94 15.43 -3.14
CA GLU A 252 -13.93 14.41 -2.85
C GLU A 252 -14.18 13.60 -4.12
N LEU A 253 -13.87 12.30 -4.07
CA LEU A 253 -14.24 11.34 -5.10
C LEU A 253 -15.41 10.48 -4.57
N GLY A 254 -16.63 10.99 -4.73
CA GLY A 254 -17.80 10.37 -4.10
C GLY A 254 -17.72 10.44 -2.57
N ASP A 255 -17.72 9.29 -1.91
CA ASP A 255 -17.66 9.18 -0.45
C ASP A 255 -16.21 9.03 0.09
N TYR A 256 -15.18 9.26 -0.75
CA TYR A 256 -13.76 9.11 -0.39
C TYR A 256 -13.06 10.45 -0.32
N HIS A 257 -12.10 10.58 0.60
CA HIS A 257 -11.20 11.72 0.65
C HIS A 257 -9.90 11.39 -0.07
N ILE A 258 -9.54 12.22 -1.04
CA ILE A 258 -8.26 12.15 -1.75
C ILE A 258 -7.37 13.27 -1.22
N TYR A 259 -6.21 12.91 -0.74
CA TYR A 259 -5.16 13.82 -0.31
C TYR A 259 -4.09 13.86 -1.40
N ALA A 260 -4.15 14.86 -2.28
CA ALA A 260 -3.14 15.08 -3.31
C ALA A 260 -1.92 15.75 -2.69
N LEU A 261 -0.75 15.16 -2.81
CA LEU A 261 0.51 15.76 -2.40
C LEU A 261 1.00 16.70 -3.50
N ASN A 262 1.38 17.92 -3.12
CA ASN A 262 1.61 19.00 -4.09
C ASN A 262 2.88 18.85 -4.93
N ASP A 263 3.90 18.19 -4.41
CA ASP A 263 5.18 18.03 -5.07
C ASP A 263 5.29 16.64 -5.71
N ASN A 264 6.10 16.51 -6.73
CA ASN A 264 6.48 15.21 -7.26
C ASN A 264 7.55 14.57 -6.36
N HIS A 265 7.45 13.28 -6.18
CA HIS A 265 8.33 12.52 -5.30
C HIS A 265 8.93 11.32 -6.01
N ASP A 266 10.14 10.99 -5.62
CA ASP A 266 10.77 9.73 -6.01
C ASP A 266 10.42 8.66 -4.97
N LEU A 267 9.98 7.51 -5.45
CA LEU A 267 9.70 6.33 -4.62
C LEU A 267 10.60 5.20 -5.10
N GLU A 268 11.69 4.97 -4.40
CA GLU A 268 12.57 3.86 -4.72
C GLU A 268 11.98 2.51 -4.29
N SER A 269 12.38 1.46 -4.98
CA SER A 269 12.00 0.08 -4.63
C SER A 269 12.46 -0.27 -3.21
N LYS A 270 11.55 -0.85 -2.42
CA LYS A 270 11.80 -1.27 -1.02
C LYS A 270 12.10 -0.13 -0.06
N GLU A 271 11.66 1.07 -0.38
CA GLU A 271 11.84 2.27 0.43
C GLU A 271 10.56 2.71 1.14
N ASN A 272 10.75 3.39 2.28
CA ASN A 272 9.72 4.17 2.95
C ASN A 272 10.08 5.65 2.89
N ILE A 273 9.16 6.47 2.37
CA ILE A 273 9.29 7.92 2.39
C ILE A 273 8.28 8.53 3.36
N THR A 274 8.67 9.57 4.07
CA THR A 274 7.79 10.35 4.95
C THR A 274 7.59 11.74 4.39
N ILE A 275 6.35 12.08 4.07
CA ILE A 275 5.99 13.35 3.43
C ILE A 275 5.05 14.12 4.36
N ARG A 276 5.35 15.39 4.59
CA ARG A 276 4.48 16.26 5.38
C ARG A 276 3.19 16.57 4.63
N MET A 277 2.07 16.15 5.22
CA MET A 277 0.74 16.44 4.70
C MET A 277 0.30 17.85 5.09
N TYR A 278 0.36 18.17 6.37
CA TYR A 278 0.06 19.51 6.87
C TYR A 278 0.72 19.79 8.23
N GLY A 279 0.72 21.05 8.58
CA GLY A 279 1.30 21.56 9.81
C GLY A 279 2.72 22.11 9.65
N PRO A 280 3.27 22.62 10.74
CA PRO A 280 2.71 22.67 12.09
C PRO A 280 1.43 23.53 12.20
N LEU A 281 0.42 23.00 12.91
CA LEU A 281 -0.85 23.68 13.19
C LEU A 281 -0.95 23.92 14.69
N ASP A 282 -1.26 25.17 15.07
CA ASP A 282 -1.57 25.50 16.46
C ASP A 282 -2.95 24.94 16.81
N VAL A 283 -3.01 23.98 17.70
CA VAL A 283 -4.24 23.30 18.08
C VAL A 283 -4.61 23.52 19.53
N LYS A 284 -5.92 23.55 19.82
CA LYS A 284 -6.47 23.55 21.16
C LYS A 284 -7.05 22.18 21.48
N TYR A 285 -6.85 21.74 22.72
CA TYR A 285 -7.43 20.51 23.24
C TYR A 285 -7.91 20.70 24.67
N VAL A 286 -8.77 19.79 25.11
CA VAL A 286 -9.20 19.69 26.51
C VAL A 286 -8.57 18.48 27.12
N LYS A 287 -7.77 18.69 28.19
CA LYS A 287 -7.15 17.61 28.96
C LYS A 287 -8.07 17.22 30.10
N THR A 288 -8.36 15.95 30.24
CA THR A 288 -9.20 15.39 31.29
C THR A 288 -8.52 14.18 31.93
N TYR A 289 -8.83 13.95 33.19
CA TYR A 289 -8.41 12.76 33.93
C TYR A 289 -9.61 11.85 34.09
N VAL A 290 -9.48 10.61 33.64
CA VAL A 290 -10.57 9.65 33.63
C VAL A 290 -10.23 8.50 34.57
N PHE A 291 -11.12 8.26 35.51
CA PHE A 291 -11.08 7.10 36.37
C PHE A 291 -12.16 6.12 35.91
N GLU A 292 -11.72 5.03 35.30
CA GLU A 292 -12.58 3.95 34.85
C GLU A 292 -12.15 2.67 35.57
N ASN A 293 -13.03 2.13 36.41
CA ASN A 293 -12.73 0.99 37.25
C ASN A 293 -13.90 0.00 37.22
N SER A 294 -13.60 -1.30 37.16
CA SER A 294 -14.59 -2.36 37.18
C SER A 294 -14.96 -2.77 38.61
N GLU A 295 -16.15 -3.36 38.80
CA GLU A 295 -16.66 -3.84 40.11
C GLU A 295 -15.66 -4.73 40.88
N ARG A 296 -14.84 -5.49 40.16
CA ARG A 296 -13.89 -6.44 40.71
C ARG A 296 -12.56 -5.82 41.17
N ARG A 297 -12.29 -4.56 40.76
CA ARG A 297 -11.05 -3.86 41.10
C ARG A 297 -11.32 -2.77 42.13
N GLN A 298 -10.95 -3.02 43.36
CA GLN A 298 -11.05 -2.05 44.48
C GLN A 298 -9.67 -1.54 44.90
N LYS A 299 -8.74 -1.40 43.93
CA LYS A 299 -7.39 -0.91 44.19
C LYS A 299 -7.27 0.55 43.76
N GLU A 300 -6.34 1.24 44.39
CA GLU A 300 -5.92 2.56 43.92
C GLU A 300 -5.24 2.43 42.58
N GLU A 301 -5.63 3.26 41.63
CA GLU A 301 -5.06 3.27 40.29
C GLU A 301 -4.84 4.72 39.79
N PRO A 302 -3.71 4.99 39.12
CA PRO A 302 -3.51 6.27 38.43
C PRO A 302 -4.57 6.52 37.38
N LEU A 303 -5.09 7.75 37.31
CA LEU A 303 -6.09 8.14 36.33
C LEU A 303 -5.50 8.18 34.91
N GLU A 304 -6.31 7.80 33.94
CA GLU A 304 -6.00 7.94 32.54
C GLU A 304 -6.05 9.42 32.12
N VAL A 305 -5.04 9.85 31.37
CA VAL A 305 -4.96 11.22 30.82
C VAL A 305 -5.48 11.20 29.40
N GLN A 306 -6.64 11.85 29.19
CA GLN A 306 -7.28 11.98 27.89
C GLN A 306 -7.18 13.41 27.35
N LEU A 307 -6.85 13.53 26.08
CA LEU A 307 -6.85 14.78 25.31
C LEU A 307 -7.99 14.75 24.30
N THR A 308 -8.95 15.66 24.44
CA THR A 308 -10.04 15.79 23.47
C THR A 308 -9.71 16.90 22.48
N LEU A 309 -9.50 16.51 21.20
CA LEU A 309 -9.32 17.46 20.10
C LEU A 309 -10.63 17.59 19.33
N SER A 310 -11.09 18.82 19.18
CA SER A 310 -12.26 19.15 18.35
C SER A 310 -11.79 19.69 17.01
N ASN A 311 -12.13 18.99 15.93
CA ASN A 311 -11.73 19.31 14.56
C ASN A 311 -12.55 20.48 13.99
N MET A 312 -12.34 21.67 14.57
CA MET A 312 -13.00 22.92 14.20
C MET A 312 -11.96 24.01 13.91
N GLU A 313 -12.25 24.92 12.99
CA GLU A 313 -11.37 26.03 12.62
C GLU A 313 -10.96 26.89 13.82
N LYS A 314 -11.89 27.18 14.73
CA LYS A 314 -11.62 27.92 15.98
C LYS A 314 -10.60 27.27 16.91
N ASN A 315 -10.36 25.97 16.72
CA ASN A 315 -9.39 25.18 17.48
C ASN A 315 -8.09 24.88 16.68
N GLY A 316 -7.89 25.57 15.55
CA GLY A 316 -6.72 25.42 14.70
C GLY A 316 -6.77 24.23 13.73
N LEU A 317 -7.94 23.57 13.61
CA LEU A 317 -8.18 22.43 12.72
C LEU A 317 -9.27 22.81 11.69
N GLY A 318 -10.24 21.98 11.43
CA GLY A 318 -11.33 22.24 10.47
C GLY A 318 -11.07 21.64 9.09
N ILE A 319 -10.24 20.60 9.04
CA ILE A 319 -9.89 19.86 7.84
C ILE A 319 -10.21 18.36 8.06
N SER A 320 -10.42 17.59 7.00
CA SER A 320 -10.57 16.13 7.14
C SER A 320 -9.25 15.51 7.59
N LEU A 321 -9.27 14.82 8.74
CA LEU A 321 -8.11 14.15 9.30
C LEU A 321 -8.18 12.67 9.00
N PRO A 322 -7.23 12.10 8.21
CA PRO A 322 -7.17 10.66 7.98
C PRO A 322 -6.87 9.88 9.26
N GLY A 323 -7.29 8.62 9.29
CA GLY A 323 -6.95 7.74 10.40
C GLY A 323 -5.45 7.45 10.45
N GLY A 324 -4.88 7.44 11.66
CA GLY A 324 -3.46 7.20 11.86
C GLY A 324 -3.01 7.13 13.30
N LYS A 325 -1.72 6.92 13.49
CA LYS A 325 -1.06 6.94 14.79
C LYS A 325 -0.81 8.37 15.24
N VAL A 326 -1.10 8.69 16.49
CA VAL A 326 -0.77 9.99 17.11
C VAL A 326 0.32 9.76 18.14
N GLU A 327 1.49 10.31 17.92
CA GLU A 327 2.58 10.38 18.89
C GLU A 327 2.46 11.68 19.68
N ILE A 328 2.48 11.59 20.99
CA ILE A 328 2.25 12.71 21.90
C ILE A 328 3.55 13.04 22.60
N TYR A 329 3.95 14.30 22.54
CA TYR A 329 5.16 14.83 23.12
C TYR A 329 4.84 15.99 24.08
N SER A 330 5.57 16.10 25.16
CA SER A 330 5.57 17.28 26.02
C SER A 330 6.82 18.09 25.76
N TYR A 331 6.68 19.41 25.71
CA TYR A 331 7.83 20.30 25.61
C TYR A 331 8.07 21.04 26.92
N THR A 332 9.29 20.92 27.44
CA THR A 332 9.76 21.67 28.58
C THR A 332 11.03 22.44 28.23
N GLN A 333 11.19 23.64 28.80
CA GLN A 333 12.40 24.44 28.55
C GLN A 333 13.68 23.78 29.06
N LYS A 334 13.57 22.89 30.05
CA LYS A 334 14.71 22.24 30.68
C LYS A 334 15.21 21.01 29.91
N THR A 335 14.31 20.19 29.42
CA THR A 335 14.64 18.89 28.81
C THR A 335 14.35 18.84 27.30
N GLY A 336 13.66 19.86 26.76
CA GLY A 336 13.26 19.91 25.39
C GLY A 336 11.99 19.07 25.12
N LEU A 337 11.99 18.30 24.05
CA LEU A 337 10.88 17.47 23.59
C LEU A 337 10.97 16.07 24.18
N GLU A 338 9.99 15.68 24.99
CA GLU A 338 9.91 14.37 25.65
C GLU A 338 8.68 13.61 25.14
N TYR A 339 8.88 12.35 24.73
CA TYR A 339 7.80 11.44 24.35
C TYR A 339 7.01 11.00 25.58
N ILE A 340 5.68 11.21 25.57
CA ILE A 340 4.81 10.89 26.71
C ILE A 340 3.76 9.81 26.41
N GLY A 341 3.58 9.43 25.14
CA GLY A 341 2.66 8.36 24.77
C GLY A 341 2.27 8.38 23.30
N ALA A 342 1.49 7.40 22.90
CA ALA A 342 0.87 7.33 21.58
C ALA A 342 -0.51 6.69 21.67
N ASP A 343 -1.36 7.08 20.72
CA ASP A 343 -2.69 6.50 20.53
C ASP A 343 -3.02 6.38 19.06
N ASN A 344 -4.08 5.66 18.74
CA ASN A 344 -4.58 5.54 17.38
C ASN A 344 -5.84 6.41 17.22
N MET A 345 -5.82 7.28 16.23
CA MET A 345 -6.93 8.11 15.85
C MET A 345 -7.64 7.51 14.63
N GLY A 346 -8.95 7.33 14.71
CA GLY A 346 -9.76 7.04 13.52
C GLY A 346 -9.86 8.25 12.59
N GLN A 347 -10.60 8.11 11.50
CA GLN A 347 -10.94 9.25 10.65
C GLN A 347 -11.75 10.28 11.44
N VAL A 348 -11.36 11.54 11.35
CA VAL A 348 -12.06 12.63 12.05
C VAL A 348 -12.51 13.68 11.03
N PRO A 349 -13.76 13.62 10.56
CA PRO A 349 -14.33 14.62 9.69
C PRO A 349 -14.33 16.02 10.32
N LYS A 350 -14.37 17.05 9.47
CA LYS A 350 -14.56 18.43 9.92
C LYS A 350 -15.77 18.56 10.84
N GLY A 351 -15.63 19.25 11.97
CA GLY A 351 -16.69 19.46 12.96
C GLY A 351 -16.83 18.34 14.01
N GLN A 352 -16.15 17.22 13.84
CA GLN A 352 -16.14 16.11 14.81
C GLN A 352 -15.04 16.27 15.86
N SER A 353 -15.06 15.44 16.89
CA SER A 353 -14.03 15.43 17.94
C SER A 353 -13.46 14.04 18.10
N THR A 354 -12.20 13.97 18.50
CA THR A 354 -11.50 12.73 18.84
C THR A 354 -10.93 12.80 20.25
N LYS A 355 -10.80 11.66 20.90
CA LYS A 355 -10.15 11.50 22.19
C LYS A 355 -8.88 10.69 22.03
N LEU A 356 -7.80 11.17 22.60
CA LEU A 356 -6.49 10.53 22.59
C LEU A 356 -6.06 10.27 24.03
N THR A 357 -5.58 9.08 24.30
CA THR A 357 -5.00 8.71 25.60
C THR A 357 -3.50 8.88 25.56
N SER A 358 -2.95 9.78 26.38
CA SER A 358 -1.50 9.98 26.46
C SER A 358 -0.80 9.05 27.47
N GLY A 359 -1.56 8.41 28.35
CA GLY A 359 -1.04 7.53 29.40
C GLY A 359 -1.80 7.70 30.70
N ARG A 360 -1.13 7.43 31.84
CA ARG A 360 -1.71 7.55 33.18
C ARG A 360 -0.98 8.59 34.01
N ALA A 361 -1.72 9.36 34.80
CA ALA A 361 -1.17 10.39 35.67
C ALA A 361 -0.56 9.75 36.90
N PHE A 362 0.73 10.05 37.20
CA PHE A 362 1.39 9.54 38.38
C PHE A 362 0.80 10.12 39.69
N ASP A 363 0.46 11.41 39.69
CA ASP A 363 0.07 12.15 40.90
C ASP A 363 -1.45 12.28 41.10
N VAL A 364 -2.26 11.73 40.18
CA VAL A 364 -3.72 11.76 40.26
C VAL A 364 -4.23 10.33 40.35
N ILE A 365 -4.68 9.94 41.54
CA ILE A 365 -5.02 8.56 41.87
C ILE A 365 -6.49 8.46 42.23
N GLY A 366 -7.16 7.47 41.70
CA GLY A 366 -8.55 7.12 41.99
C GLY A 366 -8.63 5.82 42.80
N ASN A 367 -9.59 5.73 43.69
CA ASN A 367 -9.96 4.50 44.35
C ASN A 367 -11.48 4.29 44.29
N ARG A 368 -11.91 3.07 44.38
CA ARG A 368 -13.31 2.67 44.49
C ARG A 368 -13.47 1.67 45.61
N LYS A 369 -14.46 1.90 46.48
CA LYS A 369 -14.87 0.98 47.55
C LYS A 369 -16.34 0.67 47.38
N VAL A 370 -16.73 -0.57 47.49
CA VAL A 370 -18.12 -1.00 47.63
C VAL A 370 -18.43 -1.02 49.13
N LEU A 371 -19.26 -0.09 49.58
CA LEU A 371 -19.66 0.05 50.97
C LEU A 371 -20.76 -0.90 51.36
N ASN A 372 -21.72 -1.11 50.45
CA ASN A 372 -22.83 -2.04 50.61
C ASN A 372 -23.22 -2.64 49.24
N TYR A 373 -23.60 -3.91 49.23
CA TYR A 373 -24.07 -4.60 48.04
C TYR A 373 -25.22 -5.52 48.45
N ASP A 374 -26.42 -5.26 47.89
CA ASP A 374 -27.59 -6.08 48.06
C ASP A 374 -28.03 -6.65 46.72
N ARG A 375 -28.18 -7.96 46.66
CA ARG A 375 -28.61 -8.66 45.47
C ARG A 375 -29.93 -9.34 45.72
N GLN A 376 -30.96 -8.85 45.07
CA GLN A 376 -32.31 -9.44 45.07
C GLN A 376 -32.56 -10.20 43.76
N ARG A 377 -33.65 -11.00 43.73
CA ARG A 377 -33.94 -11.86 42.57
C ARG A 377 -34.08 -11.11 41.23
N LYS A 378 -34.48 -9.85 41.24
CA LYS A 378 -34.71 -9.02 40.06
C LYS A 378 -34.01 -7.68 40.05
N SER A 379 -33.21 -7.35 41.06
CA SER A 379 -32.49 -6.08 41.19
C SER A 379 -31.19 -6.28 41.94
N GLU A 380 -30.22 -5.43 41.64
CA GLU A 380 -28.97 -5.33 42.38
C GLU A 380 -28.81 -3.85 42.80
N GLU A 381 -28.43 -3.62 44.05
CA GLU A 381 -28.19 -2.32 44.60
C GLU A 381 -26.80 -2.28 45.22
N ALA A 382 -26.04 -1.26 44.94
CA ALA A 382 -24.71 -1.08 45.50
C ALA A 382 -24.49 0.37 45.92
N VAL A 383 -23.92 0.56 47.10
CA VAL A 383 -23.41 1.84 47.56
C VAL A 383 -21.91 1.85 47.33
N ILE A 384 -21.46 2.78 46.52
CA ILE A 384 -20.09 2.87 46.07
C ILE A 384 -19.50 4.22 46.52
N GLU A 385 -18.33 4.17 47.14
CA GLU A 385 -17.51 5.35 47.46
C GLU A 385 -16.41 5.46 46.40
N ILE A 386 -16.28 6.64 45.78
CA ILE A 386 -15.21 6.97 44.83
C ILE A 386 -14.37 8.07 45.46
N GLY A 387 -13.10 7.80 45.67
CA GLY A 387 -12.10 8.77 46.13
C GLY A 387 -11.15 9.17 44.98
N ILE A 388 -10.90 10.45 44.84
CA ILE A 388 -9.86 10.98 43.93
C ILE A 388 -8.91 11.84 44.70
N THR A 389 -7.61 11.50 44.64
CA THR A 389 -6.54 12.25 45.28
C THR A 389 -5.67 12.89 44.19
N ASN A 390 -5.47 14.20 44.28
CA ASN A 390 -4.56 14.94 43.41
C ASN A 390 -3.37 15.44 44.25
N ASN A 391 -2.20 14.86 44.03
CA ASN A 391 -0.94 15.18 44.69
C ASN A 391 -0.07 16.17 43.88
N ARG A 392 -0.62 16.80 42.86
CA ARG A 392 0.11 17.83 42.12
C ARG A 392 0.20 19.10 42.91
N THR A 393 1.41 19.64 43.02
CA THR A 393 1.73 20.93 43.65
C THR A 393 1.54 22.07 42.63
#